data_d775af728a867be15e96e3b5c427b885
#
_entry.id   d775af728a867be15e96e3b5c427b885
#
_cell.length_a   1.000
_cell.length_b   1.000
_cell.length_c   1.000
_cell.angle_alpha   90.00
_cell.angle_beta   90.00
_cell.angle_gamma   90.00
#
_symmetry.space_group_name_H-M   'P 1'
#
loop_
_entity.id
_entity.type
_entity.pdbx_description
1 polymer ?
#
loop_
_entity_poly.entity_id
_entity_poly.type
_entity_poly.pdbx_seq_one_letter_code
_entity_poly.pdbx_strand_id
1 'polypeptide(L)'
;MAGLAVLGAAPEKPGELLPVVRGAESYEYTHASDTLLDVAARADVGIIPLMALNPGVDPWIPKPNTRVRLPTDYVLPDSPHAGLVINVPEMRMYDYTLDPTAPVVLPVAVGDIGDPTPLGEWKVGRKRIDPIWTVPESIRAENPSLPAVVPAGPDNPLGDRWLTLGSSTYGIHGTNNLWSIGREATHGCVRLYNSDMRALFDRISVGTPVRIVYQRVKLGRRGSELYLEAHGDRYDRDFDPVPALLARLIMLENLGVIDDKSVREADVRRVVSEARGVPVRIGRVWPIP
;
A
#
# COMPACT_ATOMS: atom_id res chain seq x y z
N MET A 1 -11.21 28.80 -0.49
CA MET A 1 -12.22 28.41 0.53
C MET A 1 -12.06 26.93 0.77
N ALA A 2 -11.54 26.59 1.94
CA ALA A 2 -11.26 25.21 2.33
C ALA A 2 -12.60 24.50 2.63
N GLY A 3 -12.85 23.40 1.92
CA GLY A 3 -14.02 22.56 2.17
C GLY A 3 -13.89 21.86 3.53
N LEU A 4 -14.88 22.05 4.38
CA LEU A 4 -15.04 21.31 5.63
C LEU A 4 -15.12 19.81 5.29
N ALA A 5 -14.20 19.04 5.88
CA ALA A 5 -14.33 17.60 5.94
C ALA A 5 -15.63 17.27 6.70
N VAL A 6 -16.49 16.47 6.10
CA VAL A 6 -17.66 15.90 6.75
C VAL A 6 -17.16 15.03 7.91
N LEU A 7 -17.39 15.50 9.13
CA LEU A 7 -17.22 14.70 10.34
C LEU A 7 -18.17 13.51 10.23
N GLY A 8 -17.62 12.33 9.96
CA GLY A 8 -18.35 11.08 10.11
C GLY A 8 -18.92 10.95 11.53
N ALA A 9 -20.00 10.21 11.69
CA ALA A 9 -20.63 9.97 12.98
C ALA A 9 -19.57 9.58 14.03
N ALA A 10 -19.71 10.13 15.23
CA ALA A 10 -18.80 9.82 16.33
C ALA A 10 -18.77 8.28 16.56
N PRO A 11 -17.60 7.69 16.75
CA PRO A 11 -17.50 6.25 16.97
C PRO A 11 -18.26 5.87 18.25
N GLU A 12 -19.12 4.88 18.14
CA GLU A 12 -19.99 4.44 19.25
C GLU A 12 -19.22 3.74 20.38
N LYS A 13 -17.98 3.29 20.11
CA LYS A 13 -17.14 2.60 21.11
C LYS A 13 -15.66 3.00 20.98
N PRO A 14 -14.93 3.17 22.09
CA PRO A 14 -13.49 3.50 22.08
C PRO A 14 -12.63 2.56 21.23
N GLY A 15 -13.01 1.28 21.10
CA GLY A 15 -12.28 0.29 20.30
C GLY A 15 -12.36 0.47 18.79
N GLU A 16 -13.31 1.25 18.30
CA GLU A 16 -13.46 1.56 16.88
C GLU A 16 -12.51 2.67 16.42
N LEU A 17 -11.89 3.39 17.37
CA LEU A 17 -10.92 4.45 17.09
C LEU A 17 -9.55 3.95 16.62
N LEU A 18 -9.26 2.66 16.79
CA LEU A 18 -8.01 2.03 16.42
C LEU A 18 -8.25 0.82 15.51
N PRO A 19 -7.81 0.88 14.25
CA PRO A 19 -7.81 -0.27 13.35
C PRO A 19 -7.09 -1.48 13.95
N VAL A 20 -7.50 -2.68 13.53
CA VAL A 20 -6.85 -3.92 13.98
C VAL A 20 -5.58 -4.15 13.18
N VAL A 21 -4.50 -4.54 13.87
CA VAL A 21 -3.30 -5.10 13.22
C VAL A 21 -3.65 -6.48 12.68
N ARG A 22 -3.44 -6.69 11.40
CA ARG A 22 -3.69 -7.94 10.68
C ARG A 22 -2.39 -8.63 10.27
N GLY A 23 -2.52 -9.87 9.85
CA GLY A 23 -1.39 -10.70 9.46
C GLY A 23 -0.51 -11.11 10.64
N ALA A 24 0.60 -11.73 10.32
CA ALA A 24 1.59 -12.19 11.28
C ALA A 24 2.99 -12.02 10.69
N GLU A 25 3.97 -11.97 11.56
CA GLU A 25 5.37 -11.99 11.18
C GLU A 25 5.69 -13.30 10.46
N SER A 26 6.22 -13.20 9.25
CA SER A 26 6.61 -14.34 8.44
C SER A 26 7.97 -14.12 7.78
N TYR A 27 8.57 -15.21 7.30
CA TYR A 27 9.94 -15.22 6.78
C TYR A 27 10.04 -16.14 5.57
N GLU A 28 10.94 -15.77 4.66
CA GLU A 28 11.45 -16.60 3.57
C GLU A 28 12.96 -16.77 3.71
N TYR A 29 13.49 -17.78 3.02
CA TYR A 29 14.92 -17.98 2.94
C TYR A 29 15.39 -17.86 1.50
N THR A 30 16.49 -17.15 1.28
CA THR A 30 17.08 -17.00 -0.05
C THR A 30 17.68 -18.31 -0.56
N HIS A 31 17.50 -18.59 -1.85
CA HIS A 31 18.20 -19.65 -2.57
C HIS A 31 19.53 -19.16 -3.12
N ALA A 32 20.34 -20.06 -3.71
CA ALA A 32 21.70 -19.75 -4.14
C ALA A 32 21.81 -18.68 -5.25
N SER A 33 20.76 -18.52 -6.06
CA SER A 33 20.74 -17.55 -7.18
C SER A 33 19.68 -16.47 -7.02
N ASP A 34 19.02 -16.39 -5.85
CA ASP A 34 17.99 -15.40 -5.62
C ASP A 34 18.57 -13.96 -5.55
N THR A 35 17.81 -13.04 -6.07
CA THR A 35 17.78 -11.63 -5.64
C THR A 35 16.64 -11.43 -4.64
N LEU A 36 16.57 -10.29 -3.94
CA LEU A 36 15.38 -9.97 -3.15
C LEU A 36 14.13 -9.76 -4.02
N LEU A 37 14.28 -9.51 -5.32
CA LEU A 37 13.17 -9.45 -6.27
C LEU A 37 12.54 -10.84 -6.48
N ASP A 38 13.36 -11.87 -6.55
CA ASP A 38 12.88 -13.26 -6.67
C ASP A 38 12.12 -13.67 -5.39
N VAL A 39 12.65 -13.27 -4.23
CA VAL A 39 11.97 -13.49 -2.94
C VAL A 39 10.64 -12.71 -2.91
N ALA A 40 10.63 -11.44 -3.32
CA ALA A 40 9.43 -10.61 -3.35
C ALA A 40 8.34 -11.21 -4.24
N ALA A 41 8.71 -11.62 -5.47
CA ALA A 41 7.78 -12.24 -6.41
C ALA A 41 7.24 -13.59 -5.92
N ARG A 42 8.09 -14.41 -5.30
CA ARG A 42 7.70 -15.72 -4.74
C ARG A 42 6.78 -15.59 -3.53
N ALA A 43 7.02 -14.57 -2.70
CA ALA A 43 6.25 -14.31 -1.48
C ALA A 43 5.05 -13.39 -1.72
N ASP A 44 4.82 -12.95 -2.96
CA ASP A 44 3.75 -12.02 -3.32
C ASP A 44 3.75 -10.73 -2.48
N VAL A 45 4.92 -10.08 -2.41
CA VAL A 45 5.12 -8.81 -1.70
C VAL A 45 5.84 -7.78 -2.58
N GLY A 46 5.77 -6.51 -2.19
CA GLY A 46 6.48 -5.43 -2.89
C GLY A 46 7.97 -5.40 -2.54
N ILE A 47 8.84 -5.13 -3.55
CA ILE A 47 10.29 -5.12 -3.36
C ILE A 47 10.77 -4.01 -2.41
N ILE A 48 10.28 -2.78 -2.53
CA ILE A 48 10.73 -1.68 -1.65
C ILE A 48 10.30 -1.92 -0.19
N PRO A 49 9.04 -2.33 0.12
CA PRO A 49 8.67 -2.78 1.45
C PRO A 49 9.55 -3.90 2.00
N LEU A 50 9.90 -4.89 1.16
CA LEU A 50 10.78 -5.99 1.56
C LEU A 50 12.18 -5.49 1.92
N MET A 51 12.78 -4.62 1.10
CA MET A 51 14.10 -4.03 1.35
C MET A 51 14.10 -3.15 2.60
N ALA A 52 13.08 -2.32 2.81
CA ALA A 52 12.95 -1.46 3.99
C ALA A 52 12.93 -2.26 5.29
N LEU A 53 12.33 -3.44 5.26
CA LEU A 53 12.25 -4.34 6.41
C LEU A 53 13.53 -5.13 6.66
N ASN A 54 14.39 -5.29 5.64
CA ASN A 54 15.62 -6.08 5.69
C ASN A 54 16.87 -5.24 5.30
N PRO A 55 17.18 -4.14 6.00
CA PRO A 55 18.21 -3.19 5.56
C PRO A 55 19.64 -3.75 5.52
N GLY A 56 19.88 -4.91 6.12
CA GLY A 56 21.19 -5.57 6.12
C GLY A 56 21.36 -6.64 5.05
N VAL A 57 20.36 -6.86 4.20
CA VAL A 57 20.39 -7.88 3.14
C VAL A 57 20.69 -7.21 1.80
N ASP A 58 21.73 -7.69 1.11
CA ASP A 58 22.04 -7.23 -0.25
C ASP A 58 20.86 -7.59 -1.18
N PRO A 59 20.25 -6.62 -1.87
CA PRO A 59 19.09 -6.90 -2.70
C PRO A 59 19.41 -7.66 -3.99
N TRP A 60 20.66 -7.63 -4.45
CA TRP A 60 21.07 -8.21 -5.73
C TRP A 60 21.79 -9.55 -5.57
N ILE A 61 22.56 -9.69 -4.48
CA ILE A 61 23.39 -10.86 -4.21
C ILE A 61 23.26 -11.25 -2.72
N PRO A 62 22.04 -11.57 -2.25
CA PRO A 62 21.89 -12.03 -0.87
C PRO A 62 22.63 -13.38 -0.70
N LYS A 63 23.21 -13.58 0.47
CA LYS A 63 23.83 -14.88 0.76
C LYS A 63 22.75 -15.97 0.76
N PRO A 64 23.03 -17.16 0.21
CA PRO A 64 22.10 -18.29 0.32
C PRO A 64 21.71 -18.59 1.77
N ASN A 65 20.49 -19.05 1.99
CA ASN A 65 19.89 -19.30 3.30
C ASN A 65 19.84 -18.07 4.23
N THR A 66 19.87 -16.86 3.66
CA THR A 66 19.59 -15.65 4.43
C THR A 66 18.09 -15.63 4.78
N ARG A 67 17.80 -15.48 6.08
CA ARG A 67 16.43 -15.29 6.56
C ARG A 67 15.98 -13.88 6.23
N VAL A 68 14.91 -13.76 5.45
CA VAL A 68 14.31 -12.49 5.00
C VAL A 68 12.93 -12.38 5.64
N ARG A 69 12.70 -11.32 6.41
CA ARG A 69 11.39 -11.02 7.00
C ARG A 69 10.47 -10.45 5.92
N LEU A 70 9.26 -10.98 5.84
CA LEU A 70 8.24 -10.53 4.89
C LEU A 70 7.35 -9.45 5.52
N PRO A 71 6.92 -8.42 4.76
CA PRO A 71 6.01 -7.38 5.22
C PRO A 71 4.54 -7.86 5.18
N THR A 72 4.23 -8.94 5.90
CA THR A 72 2.92 -9.63 5.89
C THR A 72 2.02 -9.28 7.07
N ASP A 73 2.53 -8.52 8.04
CA ASP A 73 1.76 -7.90 9.11
C ASP A 73 1.56 -6.40 8.83
N TYR A 74 0.36 -5.89 9.10
CA TYR A 74 0.00 -4.51 8.78
C TYR A 74 -1.16 -3.98 9.63
N VAL A 75 -1.22 -2.67 9.79
CA VAL A 75 -2.39 -1.96 10.30
C VAL A 75 -3.34 -1.67 9.13
N LEU A 76 -4.63 -1.90 9.28
CA LEU A 76 -5.60 -1.53 8.25
C LEU A 76 -5.60 -0.01 8.02
N PRO A 77 -5.77 0.47 6.76
CA PRO A 77 -5.88 1.88 6.47
C PRO A 77 -7.04 2.54 7.21
N ASP A 78 -6.85 3.79 7.64
CA ASP A 78 -7.90 4.63 8.20
C ASP A 78 -8.78 5.17 7.06
N SER A 79 -9.71 4.34 6.61
CA SER A 79 -10.63 4.62 5.50
C SER A 79 -11.82 3.67 5.59
N PRO A 80 -12.96 3.98 4.96
CA PRO A 80 -14.06 3.02 4.84
C PRO A 80 -13.60 1.69 4.24
N HIS A 81 -13.89 0.59 4.92
CA HIS A 81 -13.54 -0.78 4.50
C HIS A 81 -14.53 -1.29 3.44
N ALA A 82 -14.48 -0.68 2.26
CA ALA A 82 -15.39 -1.00 1.15
C ALA A 82 -14.69 -0.82 -0.20
N GLY A 83 -14.92 -1.74 -1.11
CA GLY A 83 -14.29 -1.74 -2.44
C GLY A 83 -12.79 -1.93 -2.36
N LEU A 84 -12.04 -1.12 -3.10
CA LEU A 84 -10.58 -1.15 -3.14
C LEU A 84 -10.01 0.08 -2.42
N VAL A 85 -9.04 -0.13 -1.53
CA VAL A 85 -8.27 0.95 -0.91
C VAL A 85 -6.81 0.77 -1.28
N ILE A 86 -6.21 1.75 -1.91
CA ILE A 86 -4.79 1.74 -2.30
C ILE A 86 -4.07 2.77 -1.44
N ASN A 87 -3.12 2.32 -0.61
CA ASN A 87 -2.28 3.24 0.15
C ASN A 87 -0.91 3.36 -0.51
N VAL A 88 -0.66 4.51 -1.13
CA VAL A 88 0.53 4.76 -1.95
C VAL A 88 1.85 4.56 -1.17
N PRO A 89 2.06 5.11 0.04
CA PRO A 89 3.31 4.91 0.78
C PRO A 89 3.63 3.45 1.11
N GLU A 90 2.59 2.61 1.23
CA GLU A 90 2.73 1.18 1.50
C GLU A 90 3.00 0.37 0.23
N MET A 91 2.62 0.91 -0.96
CA MET A 91 2.56 0.15 -2.21
C MET A 91 1.69 -1.10 -2.07
N ARG A 92 0.52 -0.92 -1.41
CA ARG A 92 -0.46 -1.99 -1.14
C ARG A 92 -1.86 -1.56 -1.56
N MET A 93 -2.59 -2.53 -2.11
CA MET A 93 -4.03 -2.49 -2.31
C MET A 93 -4.70 -3.41 -1.30
N TYR A 94 -5.77 -2.92 -0.69
CA TYR A 94 -6.65 -3.64 0.20
C TYR A 94 -7.99 -3.86 -0.51
N ASP A 95 -8.31 -5.09 -0.83
CA ASP A 95 -9.57 -5.46 -1.46
C ASP A 95 -10.56 -5.95 -0.41
N TYR A 96 -11.52 -5.08 -0.07
CA TYR A 96 -12.58 -5.33 0.90
C TYR A 96 -13.85 -5.91 0.27
N THR A 97 -13.85 -6.27 -1.01
CA THR A 97 -15.06 -6.71 -1.71
C THR A 97 -15.55 -8.08 -1.27
N LEU A 98 -14.67 -8.93 -0.74
CA LEU A 98 -15.03 -10.25 -0.21
C LEU A 98 -15.36 -10.20 1.28
N ASP A 99 -14.58 -9.47 2.05
CA ASP A 99 -14.77 -9.33 3.50
C ASP A 99 -14.29 -7.93 3.96
N PRO A 100 -15.20 -7.07 4.46
CA PRO A 100 -14.84 -5.75 4.96
C PRO A 100 -13.96 -5.78 6.21
N THR A 101 -13.88 -6.91 6.89
CA THR A 101 -13.05 -7.07 8.11
C THR A 101 -11.69 -7.71 7.85
N ALA A 102 -11.54 -8.44 6.75
CA ALA A 102 -10.34 -9.19 6.36
C ALA A 102 -10.06 -9.03 4.86
N PRO A 103 -9.54 -7.88 4.43
CA PRO A 103 -9.27 -7.64 3.00
C PRO A 103 -8.20 -8.58 2.46
N VAL A 104 -8.30 -8.89 1.18
CA VAL A 104 -7.18 -9.43 0.42
C VAL A 104 -6.19 -8.29 0.20
N VAL A 105 -4.91 -8.52 0.54
CA VAL A 105 -3.86 -7.51 0.41
C VAL A 105 -2.95 -7.88 -0.74
N LEU A 106 -2.79 -6.95 -1.68
CA LEU A 106 -2.05 -7.14 -2.92
C LEU A 106 -0.92 -6.10 -3.02
N PRO A 107 0.31 -6.49 -3.37
CA PRO A 107 1.38 -5.56 -3.65
C PRO A 107 1.11 -4.82 -4.97
N VAL A 108 1.42 -3.53 -5.02
CA VAL A 108 1.22 -2.71 -6.21
C VAL A 108 2.45 -1.89 -6.57
N ALA A 109 2.61 -1.56 -7.85
CA ALA A 109 3.42 -0.42 -8.27
C ALA A 109 2.52 0.81 -8.41
N VAL A 110 3.08 1.97 -8.13
CA VAL A 110 2.41 3.27 -8.17
C VAL A 110 3.17 4.24 -9.09
N GLY A 111 2.59 5.41 -9.33
CA GLY A 111 3.23 6.50 -10.06
C GLY A 111 4.53 6.94 -9.40
N ASP A 112 5.47 7.44 -10.18
CA ASP A 112 6.69 8.05 -9.66
C ASP A 112 6.45 9.50 -9.18
N ILE A 113 7.50 10.17 -8.73
CA ILE A 113 7.40 11.53 -8.19
C ILE A 113 7.03 12.56 -9.28
N GLY A 114 7.40 12.33 -10.54
CA GLY A 114 7.07 13.18 -11.69
C GLY A 114 5.61 13.04 -12.11
N ASP A 115 5.10 11.81 -12.05
CA ASP A 115 3.74 11.44 -12.45
C ASP A 115 3.05 10.64 -11.34
N PRO A 116 2.69 11.26 -10.21
CA PRO A 116 2.18 10.56 -9.04
C PRO A 116 0.80 9.95 -9.30
N THR A 117 0.55 8.80 -8.67
CA THR A 117 -0.79 8.19 -8.67
C THR A 117 -1.80 9.17 -8.04
N PRO A 118 -2.89 9.52 -8.75
CA PRO A 118 -3.84 10.54 -8.30
C PRO A 118 -4.64 10.04 -7.10
N LEU A 119 -4.52 10.78 -5.98
CA LEU A 119 -5.26 10.48 -4.75
C LEU A 119 -6.75 10.82 -4.92
N GLY A 120 -7.58 10.24 -4.06
CA GLY A 120 -8.99 10.56 -3.97
C GLY A 120 -9.92 9.36 -4.14
N GLU A 121 -11.18 9.69 -4.41
CA GLU A 121 -12.24 8.70 -4.58
C GLU A 121 -12.55 8.48 -6.06
N TRP A 122 -12.54 7.23 -6.43
CA TRP A 122 -12.75 6.75 -7.78
C TRP A 122 -13.80 5.62 -7.78
N LYS A 123 -14.19 5.21 -8.97
CA LYS A 123 -14.96 3.98 -9.18
C LYS A 123 -14.32 3.21 -10.33
N VAL A 124 -14.40 1.89 -10.28
CA VAL A 124 -14.04 1.06 -11.43
C VAL A 124 -14.93 1.45 -12.61
N GLY A 125 -14.32 1.86 -13.68
CA GLY A 125 -14.98 2.19 -14.94
C GLY A 125 -14.98 0.99 -15.89
N ARG A 126 -14.49 1.20 -17.12
CA ARG A 126 -14.45 0.13 -18.13
C ARG A 126 -13.45 -0.97 -17.76
N LYS A 127 -13.86 -2.21 -17.93
CA LYS A 127 -13.01 -3.41 -17.83
C LYS A 127 -12.61 -3.85 -19.25
N ARG A 128 -11.35 -4.25 -19.41
CA ARG A 128 -10.81 -4.75 -20.70
C ARG A 128 -9.95 -5.98 -20.48
N ILE A 129 -10.18 -6.99 -21.31
CA ILE A 129 -9.30 -8.16 -21.47
C ILE A 129 -8.41 -7.87 -22.66
N ASP A 130 -7.14 -8.27 -22.59
CA ASP A 130 -6.14 -8.10 -23.62
C ASP A 130 -6.11 -6.66 -24.18
N PRO A 131 -5.83 -5.66 -23.32
CA PRO A 131 -5.88 -4.26 -23.72
C PRO A 131 -4.80 -3.96 -24.76
N ILE A 132 -5.15 -3.14 -25.76
CA ILE A 132 -4.17 -2.48 -26.64
C ILE A 132 -3.72 -1.22 -25.91
N TRP A 133 -2.42 -0.98 -25.83
CA TRP A 133 -1.86 0.24 -25.25
C TRP A 133 -1.59 1.28 -26.33
N THR A 134 -2.42 2.30 -26.38
CA THR A 134 -2.10 3.54 -27.11
C THR A 134 -1.14 4.34 -26.23
N VAL A 135 0.10 4.44 -26.66
CA VAL A 135 1.16 5.08 -25.88
C VAL A 135 0.93 6.59 -25.84
N PRO A 136 0.75 7.22 -24.66
CA PRO A 136 0.60 8.65 -24.54
C PRO A 136 1.76 9.41 -25.18
N GLU A 137 1.48 10.59 -25.74
CA GLU A 137 2.51 11.40 -26.40
C GLU A 137 3.59 11.85 -25.42
N SER A 138 3.25 12.17 -24.18
CA SER A 138 4.21 12.46 -23.11
C SER A 138 5.22 11.35 -22.93
N ILE A 139 4.76 10.09 -22.80
CA ILE A 139 5.63 8.91 -22.62
C ILE A 139 6.50 8.68 -23.88
N ARG A 140 5.97 8.93 -25.08
CA ARG A 140 6.77 8.83 -26.30
C ARG A 140 7.80 9.95 -26.42
N ALA A 141 7.52 11.13 -25.89
CA ALA A 141 8.50 12.22 -25.83
C ALA A 141 9.68 11.86 -24.91
N GLU A 142 9.43 11.17 -23.79
CA GLU A 142 10.47 10.66 -22.88
C GLU A 142 11.25 9.48 -23.49
N ASN A 143 10.55 8.61 -24.23
CA ASN A 143 11.16 7.45 -24.88
C ASN A 143 10.70 7.36 -26.35
N PRO A 144 11.39 8.04 -27.29
CA PRO A 144 11.02 8.03 -28.70
C PRO A 144 11.13 6.68 -29.42
N SER A 145 11.75 5.68 -28.79
CA SER A 145 11.81 4.31 -29.33
C SER A 145 10.50 3.53 -29.18
N LEU A 146 9.59 4.01 -28.33
CA LEU A 146 8.30 3.36 -28.14
C LEU A 146 7.40 3.54 -29.37
N PRO A 147 6.70 2.48 -29.81
CA PRO A 147 5.70 2.59 -30.88
C PRO A 147 4.49 3.40 -30.39
N ALA A 148 3.76 4.00 -31.32
CA ALA A 148 2.52 4.71 -30.98
C ALA A 148 1.44 3.80 -30.38
N VAL A 149 1.49 2.52 -30.72
CA VAL A 149 0.54 1.50 -30.25
C VAL A 149 1.28 0.20 -29.96
N VAL A 150 1.07 -0.37 -28.79
CA VAL A 150 1.51 -1.73 -28.43
C VAL A 150 0.30 -2.65 -28.46
N PRO A 151 0.32 -3.71 -29.30
CA PRO A 151 -0.79 -4.65 -29.37
C PRO A 151 -0.94 -5.46 -28.06
N ALA A 152 -2.08 -6.12 -27.91
CA ALA A 152 -2.26 -7.11 -26.84
C ALA A 152 -1.22 -8.23 -26.98
N GLY A 153 -0.73 -8.74 -25.87
CA GLY A 153 0.26 -9.82 -25.85
C GLY A 153 1.23 -9.75 -24.65
N PRO A 154 2.17 -10.69 -24.59
CA PRO A 154 3.09 -10.81 -23.45
C PRO A 154 4.01 -9.60 -23.29
N ASP A 155 4.30 -8.88 -24.35
CA ASP A 155 5.17 -7.69 -24.33
C ASP A 155 4.43 -6.40 -23.97
N ASN A 156 3.09 -6.47 -23.81
CA ASN A 156 2.30 -5.30 -23.46
C ASN A 156 2.50 -4.91 -21.99
N PRO A 157 2.97 -3.69 -21.69
CA PRO A 157 3.21 -3.26 -20.31
C PRO A 157 1.94 -3.10 -19.46
N LEU A 158 0.75 -3.14 -20.09
CA LEU A 158 -0.52 -3.16 -19.37
C LEU A 158 -0.92 -4.57 -18.90
N GLY A 159 -0.16 -5.60 -19.26
CA GLY A 159 -0.56 -6.98 -19.01
C GLY A 159 -1.82 -7.36 -19.79
N ASP A 160 -2.56 -8.35 -19.30
CA ASP A 160 -3.73 -8.92 -19.99
C ASP A 160 -5.09 -8.46 -19.42
N ARG A 161 -5.08 -7.61 -18.38
CA ARG A 161 -6.30 -7.08 -17.74
C ARG A 161 -6.13 -5.61 -17.38
N TRP A 162 -7.19 -4.85 -17.60
CA TRP A 162 -7.26 -3.41 -17.32
C TRP A 162 -8.58 -3.03 -16.70
N LEU A 163 -8.54 -2.23 -15.60
CA LEU A 163 -9.67 -1.56 -14.98
C LEU A 163 -9.44 -0.05 -15.04
N THR A 164 -10.29 0.69 -15.73
CA THR A 164 -10.19 2.16 -15.78
C THR A 164 -10.63 2.75 -14.43
N LEU A 165 -9.97 3.80 -13.96
CA LEU A 165 -10.41 4.60 -12.81
C LEU A 165 -11.38 5.70 -13.29
N GLY A 166 -12.66 5.51 -13.03
CA GLY A 166 -13.72 6.40 -13.50
C GLY A 166 -13.75 6.50 -15.04
N SER A 167 -13.71 7.74 -15.52
CA SER A 167 -13.58 8.09 -16.95
C SER A 167 -12.19 8.62 -17.32
N SER A 168 -11.21 8.51 -16.41
CA SER A 168 -9.86 9.02 -16.61
C SER A 168 -9.01 8.14 -17.53
N THR A 169 -7.79 8.56 -17.79
CA THR A 169 -6.75 7.78 -18.48
C THR A 169 -6.00 6.84 -17.54
N TYR A 170 -6.18 6.97 -16.23
CA TYR A 170 -5.57 6.11 -15.22
C TYR A 170 -6.32 4.80 -15.07
N GLY A 171 -5.58 3.77 -14.67
CA GLY A 171 -6.16 2.45 -14.46
C GLY A 171 -5.37 1.58 -13.49
N ILE A 172 -5.97 0.44 -13.17
CA ILE A 172 -5.37 -0.67 -12.44
C ILE A 172 -5.18 -1.79 -13.46
N HIS A 173 -3.97 -2.33 -13.58
CA HIS A 173 -3.66 -3.29 -14.65
C HIS A 173 -2.53 -4.24 -14.25
N GLY A 174 -2.36 -5.31 -15.03
CA GLY A 174 -1.23 -6.21 -14.92
C GLY A 174 0.09 -5.60 -15.42
N THR A 175 1.10 -6.42 -15.61
CA THR A 175 2.40 -5.94 -16.12
C THR A 175 3.19 -7.06 -16.79
N ASN A 176 3.99 -6.70 -17.81
CA ASN A 176 5.07 -7.53 -18.34
C ASN A 176 6.39 -7.38 -17.55
N ASN A 177 6.45 -6.39 -16.64
CA ASN A 177 7.62 -6.10 -15.83
C ASN A 177 7.32 -6.38 -14.34
N LEU A 178 7.55 -7.62 -13.91
CA LEU A 178 7.32 -8.05 -12.53
C LEU A 178 8.18 -7.27 -11.52
N TRP A 179 9.33 -6.75 -11.95
CA TRP A 179 10.28 -6.00 -11.15
C TRP A 179 9.77 -4.60 -10.77
N SER A 180 8.69 -4.15 -11.41
CA SER A 180 8.06 -2.88 -11.06
C SER A 180 7.19 -2.96 -9.79
N ILE A 181 6.74 -4.15 -9.38
CA ILE A 181 5.81 -4.29 -8.26
C ILE A 181 6.49 -3.94 -6.93
N GLY A 182 5.83 -3.06 -6.17
CA GLY A 182 6.39 -2.48 -4.94
C GLY A 182 7.38 -1.35 -5.20
N ARG A 183 7.26 -0.65 -6.35
CA ARG A 183 8.07 0.52 -6.72
C ARG A 183 7.22 1.68 -7.22
N GLU A 184 7.79 2.87 -7.20
CA GLU A 184 7.35 4.05 -7.95
C GLU A 184 7.85 3.90 -9.39
N ALA A 185 7.05 3.30 -10.27
CA ALA A 185 7.51 2.87 -11.59
C ALA A 185 6.47 3.05 -12.69
N THR A 186 5.50 3.94 -12.49
CA THR A 186 4.43 4.19 -13.46
C THR A 186 4.21 5.69 -13.65
N HIS A 187 3.50 6.05 -14.70
CA HIS A 187 2.99 7.41 -14.95
C HIS A 187 1.56 7.54 -14.34
N GLY A 188 1.43 7.22 -13.05
CA GLY A 188 0.21 7.38 -12.28
C GLY A 188 -0.75 6.19 -12.24
N CYS A 189 -0.62 5.19 -13.12
CA CYS A 189 -1.38 3.95 -13.06
C CYS A 189 -0.94 3.06 -11.89
N VAL A 190 -1.79 2.09 -11.52
CA VAL A 190 -1.50 1.10 -10.50
C VAL A 190 -1.26 -0.26 -11.15
N ARG A 191 -0.10 -0.87 -10.92
CA ARG A 191 0.24 -2.20 -11.47
C ARG A 191 0.18 -3.27 -10.41
N LEU A 192 -0.29 -4.45 -10.83
CA LEU A 192 -0.26 -5.68 -10.03
C LEU A 192 0.50 -6.77 -10.78
N TYR A 193 0.86 -7.84 -10.07
CA TYR A 193 1.19 -9.11 -10.72
C TYR A 193 0.01 -9.57 -11.58
N ASN A 194 0.28 -10.21 -12.71
CA ASN A 194 -0.79 -10.65 -13.63
C ASN A 194 -1.73 -11.68 -12.98
N SER A 195 -1.22 -12.55 -12.10
CA SER A 195 -2.02 -13.48 -11.31
C SER A 195 -3.07 -12.76 -10.48
N ASP A 196 -2.65 -11.76 -9.73
CA ASP A 196 -3.51 -10.97 -8.85
C ASP A 196 -4.49 -10.14 -9.63
N MET A 197 -4.01 -9.53 -10.71
CA MET A 197 -4.86 -8.72 -11.59
C MET A 197 -5.97 -9.54 -12.24
N ARG A 198 -5.71 -10.79 -12.64
CA ARG A 198 -6.75 -11.71 -13.17
C ARG A 198 -7.76 -12.05 -12.09
N ALA A 199 -7.30 -12.48 -10.91
CA ALA A 199 -8.17 -12.81 -9.78
C ALA A 199 -9.01 -11.60 -9.33
N LEU A 200 -8.42 -10.40 -9.29
CA LEU A 200 -9.12 -9.15 -8.99
C LEU A 200 -10.16 -8.83 -10.09
N PHE A 201 -9.75 -8.90 -11.35
CA PHE A 201 -10.59 -8.58 -12.50
C PHE A 201 -11.87 -9.42 -12.54
N ASP A 202 -11.79 -10.70 -12.24
CA ASP A 202 -12.93 -11.61 -12.32
C ASP A 202 -14.01 -11.27 -11.28
N ARG A 203 -13.62 -10.82 -10.09
CA ARG A 203 -14.56 -10.51 -8.99
C ARG A 203 -15.02 -9.05 -8.93
N ILE A 204 -14.25 -8.11 -9.48
CA ILE A 204 -14.58 -6.68 -9.41
C ILE A 204 -15.60 -6.30 -10.48
N SER A 205 -16.63 -5.53 -10.08
CA SER A 205 -17.65 -5.00 -10.98
C SER A 205 -17.39 -3.53 -11.35
N VAL A 206 -17.90 -3.11 -12.51
CA VAL A 206 -17.99 -1.67 -12.84
C VAL A 206 -18.80 -0.97 -11.76
N GLY A 207 -18.33 0.20 -11.32
CA GLY A 207 -18.92 0.96 -10.23
C GLY A 207 -18.36 0.64 -8.84
N THR A 208 -17.56 -0.44 -8.68
CA THR A 208 -16.88 -0.73 -7.41
C THR A 208 -16.10 0.51 -6.94
N PRO A 209 -16.27 0.97 -5.68
CA PRO A 209 -15.51 2.08 -5.13
C PRO A 209 -14.00 1.77 -5.11
N VAL A 210 -13.20 2.77 -5.47
CA VAL A 210 -11.74 2.73 -5.36
C VAL A 210 -11.30 3.99 -4.64
N ARG A 211 -10.57 3.84 -3.54
CA ARG A 211 -10.01 4.96 -2.78
C ARG A 211 -8.50 4.87 -2.81
N ILE A 212 -7.84 5.96 -3.21
CA ILE A 212 -6.39 6.07 -3.25
C ILE A 212 -5.98 7.10 -2.20
N VAL A 213 -5.23 6.64 -1.19
CA VAL A 213 -4.85 7.42 -0.02
C VAL A 213 -3.33 7.50 0.13
N TYR A 214 -2.89 8.45 0.97
CA TYR A 214 -1.47 8.66 1.28
C TYR A 214 -1.26 8.68 2.78
N GLN A 215 -1.29 7.50 3.42
CA GLN A 215 -1.14 7.34 4.87
C GLN A 215 0.24 6.76 5.19
N ARG A 216 1.20 7.63 5.52
CA ARG A 216 2.57 7.24 5.89
C ARG A 216 2.65 6.59 7.26
N VAL A 217 1.75 6.94 8.16
CA VAL A 217 1.72 6.43 9.54
C VAL A 217 0.32 5.94 9.87
N LYS A 218 0.25 4.81 10.55
CA LYS A 218 -1.01 4.21 10.98
C LYS A 218 -0.89 3.70 12.41
N LEU A 219 -1.85 4.06 13.26
CA LEU A 219 -2.00 3.50 14.61
C LEU A 219 -3.01 2.36 14.56
N GLY A 220 -2.67 1.26 15.21
CA GLY A 220 -3.55 0.10 15.31
C GLY A 220 -3.37 -0.66 16.61
N ARG A 221 -4.24 -1.66 16.84
CA ARG A 221 -4.16 -2.51 18.03
C ARG A 221 -4.17 -4.00 17.69
N ARG A 222 -3.52 -4.78 18.56
CA ARG A 222 -3.65 -6.24 18.61
C ARG A 222 -3.86 -6.64 20.06
N GLY A 223 -5.08 -7.04 20.42
CA GLY A 223 -5.46 -7.18 21.82
C GLY A 223 -5.33 -5.85 22.58
N SER A 224 -4.60 -5.87 23.70
CA SER A 224 -4.31 -4.70 24.53
C SER A 224 -3.02 -3.96 24.14
N GLU A 225 -2.38 -4.32 23.05
CA GLU A 225 -1.14 -3.70 22.61
C GLU A 225 -1.41 -2.65 21.51
N LEU A 226 -0.75 -1.48 21.65
CA LEU A 226 -0.78 -0.39 20.66
C LEU A 226 0.41 -0.51 19.72
N TYR A 227 0.15 -0.39 18.43
CA TYR A 227 1.14 -0.47 17.37
C TYR A 227 1.15 0.79 16.52
N LEU A 228 2.32 1.13 16.04
CA LEU A 228 2.58 2.15 15.02
C LEU A 228 3.24 1.48 13.82
N GLU A 229 2.67 1.67 12.64
CA GLU A 229 3.26 1.32 11.37
C GLU A 229 3.66 2.60 10.63
N ALA A 230 4.87 2.65 10.10
CA ALA A 230 5.39 3.81 9.39
C ALA A 230 6.07 3.42 8.08
N HIS A 231 5.83 4.23 7.05
CA HIS A 231 6.35 4.08 5.69
C HIS A 231 7.12 5.34 5.27
N GLY A 232 8.08 5.17 4.36
CA GLY A 232 8.82 6.28 3.75
C GLY A 232 7.90 7.22 2.95
N ASP A 233 8.34 8.46 2.80
CA ASP A 233 7.68 9.40 1.90
C ASP A 233 8.05 9.06 0.45
N ARG A 234 7.04 8.73 -0.37
CA ARG A 234 7.24 8.31 -1.75
C ARG A 234 7.23 9.47 -2.74
N TYR A 235 6.58 10.56 -2.34
CA TYR A 235 6.37 11.72 -3.23
C TYR A 235 7.04 12.99 -2.70
N ASP A 236 7.99 12.85 -1.77
CA ASP A 236 8.75 13.96 -1.19
C ASP A 236 7.86 15.15 -0.80
N ARG A 237 6.78 14.84 -0.07
CA ARG A 237 5.75 15.83 0.29
C ARG A 237 6.18 16.80 1.38
N ASP A 238 7.42 16.67 1.87
CA ASP A 238 8.01 17.49 2.93
C ASP A 238 7.08 17.66 4.15
N PHE A 239 6.41 16.57 4.52
CA PHE A 239 5.46 16.54 5.62
C PHE A 239 5.97 15.63 6.73
N ASP A 240 6.30 16.22 7.89
CA ASP A 240 6.59 15.45 9.10
C ASP A 240 5.27 14.95 9.72
N PRO A 241 5.01 13.64 9.75
CA PRO A 241 3.79 13.09 10.33
C PRO A 241 3.79 13.10 11.87
N VAL A 242 4.93 13.31 12.52
CA VAL A 242 5.08 13.19 13.98
C VAL A 242 4.19 14.13 14.76
N PRO A 243 4.09 15.44 14.44
CA PRO A 243 3.22 16.34 15.20
C PRO A 243 1.75 15.93 15.19
N ALA A 244 1.22 15.55 14.02
CA ALA A 244 -0.16 15.09 13.88
C ALA A 244 -0.40 13.76 14.60
N LEU A 245 0.58 12.85 14.55
CA LEU A 245 0.55 11.57 15.23
C LEU A 245 0.55 11.75 16.77
N LEU A 246 1.40 12.63 17.30
CA LEU A 246 1.42 12.94 18.74
C LEU A 246 0.11 13.57 19.19
N ALA A 247 -0.47 14.50 18.42
CA ALA A 247 -1.77 15.06 18.71
C ALA A 247 -2.89 14.00 18.74
N ARG A 248 -2.85 13.01 17.82
CA ARG A 248 -3.79 11.89 17.82
C ARG A 248 -3.59 10.99 19.05
N LEU A 249 -2.37 10.73 19.46
CA LEU A 249 -2.07 9.95 20.67
C LEU A 249 -2.61 10.63 21.92
N ILE A 250 -2.40 11.94 22.08
CA ILE A 250 -2.96 12.74 23.19
C ILE A 250 -4.51 12.69 23.18
N MET A 251 -5.13 12.78 22.02
CA MET A 251 -6.58 12.63 21.89
C MET A 251 -7.07 11.26 22.36
N LEU A 252 -6.41 10.19 21.94
CA LEU A 252 -6.76 8.81 22.33
C LEU A 252 -6.57 8.57 23.83
N GLU A 253 -5.55 9.17 24.42
CA GLU A 253 -5.30 9.19 25.87
C GLU A 253 -6.44 9.89 26.63
N ASN A 254 -6.80 11.11 26.24
CA ASN A 254 -7.88 11.88 26.83
C ASN A 254 -9.25 11.17 26.72
N LEU A 255 -9.44 10.35 25.70
CA LEU A 255 -10.62 9.49 25.53
C LEU A 255 -10.54 8.17 26.32
N GLY A 256 -9.46 7.93 27.05
CA GLY A 256 -9.26 6.68 27.80
C GLY A 256 -9.10 5.44 26.92
N VAL A 257 -8.62 5.62 25.68
CA VAL A 257 -8.40 4.51 24.74
C VAL A 257 -7.01 3.90 24.92
N ILE A 258 -6.01 4.71 25.21
CA ILE A 258 -4.63 4.27 25.42
C ILE A 258 -4.13 4.67 26.82
N ASP A 259 -3.12 3.93 27.31
CA ASP A 259 -2.43 4.23 28.57
C ASP A 259 -1.32 5.27 28.29
N ASP A 260 -1.47 6.47 28.89
CA ASP A 260 -0.58 7.62 28.75
C ASP A 260 0.89 7.31 29.07
N LYS A 261 1.12 6.51 30.08
CA LYS A 261 2.46 6.13 30.57
C LYS A 261 3.13 5.08 29.71
N SER A 262 2.40 4.48 28.78
CA SER A 262 2.90 3.37 27.95
C SER A 262 3.58 3.84 26.67
N VAL A 263 3.28 5.05 26.17
CA VAL A 263 3.80 5.58 24.90
C VAL A 263 4.89 6.61 25.17
N ARG A 264 6.08 6.39 24.60
CA ARG A 264 7.18 7.35 24.65
C ARG A 264 7.35 8.04 23.31
N GLU A 265 7.44 9.36 23.29
CA GLU A 265 7.67 10.14 22.07
C GLU A 265 8.92 9.67 21.30
N ALA A 266 9.99 9.29 22.03
CA ALA A 266 11.21 8.77 21.42
C ALA A 266 10.96 7.48 20.60
N ASP A 267 10.07 6.59 21.04
CA ASP A 267 9.70 5.39 20.28
C ASP A 267 8.89 5.74 19.03
N VAL A 268 7.97 6.71 19.14
CA VAL A 268 7.22 7.22 18.00
C VAL A 268 8.16 7.79 16.95
N ARG A 269 9.07 8.69 17.33
CA ARG A 269 10.05 9.29 16.42
C ARG A 269 10.96 8.24 15.77
N ARG A 270 11.42 7.27 16.55
CA ARG A 270 12.25 6.17 16.07
C ARG A 270 11.52 5.36 15.00
N VAL A 271 10.28 4.91 15.26
CA VAL A 271 9.50 4.11 14.32
C VAL A 271 9.23 4.88 13.03
N VAL A 272 8.90 6.18 13.13
CA VAL A 272 8.67 7.04 11.95
C VAL A 272 9.95 7.21 11.14
N SER A 273 11.11 7.41 11.79
CA SER A 273 12.40 7.58 11.10
C SER A 273 12.90 6.29 10.46
N GLU A 274 12.70 5.13 11.11
CA GLU A 274 13.06 3.83 10.55
C GLU A 274 12.18 3.42 9.36
N ALA A 275 10.91 3.82 9.35
CA ALA A 275 9.94 3.62 8.27
C ALA A 275 9.95 2.18 7.67
N ARG A 276 9.99 1.15 8.52
CA ARG A 276 10.17 -0.25 8.10
C ARG A 276 8.94 -0.89 7.47
N GLY A 277 7.79 -0.22 7.49
CA GLY A 277 6.56 -0.67 6.83
C GLY A 277 5.85 -1.85 7.48
N VAL A 278 6.11 -2.10 8.77
CA VAL A 278 5.43 -3.12 9.58
C VAL A 278 5.05 -2.55 10.94
N PRO A 279 4.01 -3.11 11.61
CA PRO A 279 3.59 -2.66 12.92
C PRO A 279 4.68 -2.89 13.98
N VAL A 280 5.02 -1.83 14.69
CA VAL A 280 5.94 -1.86 15.84
C VAL A 280 5.15 -1.51 17.09
N ARG A 281 5.25 -2.32 18.14
CA ARG A 281 4.62 -2.05 19.42
C ARG A 281 5.21 -0.78 20.03
N ILE A 282 4.33 0.16 20.42
CA ILE A 282 4.74 1.44 21.05
C ILE A 282 4.07 1.69 22.41
N GLY A 283 3.06 0.91 22.78
CA GLY A 283 2.33 1.14 24.03
C GLY A 283 1.24 0.11 24.29
N ARG A 284 0.25 0.52 25.06
CA ARG A 284 -0.91 -0.30 25.44
C ARG A 284 -2.22 0.43 25.19
N VAL A 285 -3.24 -0.34 24.88
CA VAL A 285 -4.64 0.07 24.80
C VAL A 285 -5.32 -0.39 26.08
N TRP A 286 -6.15 0.45 26.68
CA TRP A 286 -6.96 0.02 27.80
C TRP A 286 -7.91 -1.11 27.38
N PRO A 287 -8.17 -2.08 28.25
CA PRO A 287 -9.13 -3.14 27.94
C PRO A 287 -10.49 -2.49 27.61
N ILE A 288 -11.02 -2.83 26.45
CA ILE A 288 -12.39 -2.48 26.10
C ILE A 288 -13.26 -3.42 26.95
N PRO A 289 -14.18 -2.90 27.76
CA PRO A 289 -15.06 -3.72 28.58
C PRO A 289 -15.95 -4.65 27.75
#